data_69372823b9724978d411d0cd30a61a0d
#
_entry.id   69372823b9724978d411d0cd30a61a0d
#
_cell.length_a   1.000
_cell.length_b   1.000
_cell.length_c   1.000
_cell.angle_alpha   90.00
_cell.angle_beta   90.00
_cell.angle_gamma   90.00
#
_symmetry.space_group_name_H-M   'P 1'
#
loop_
_entity.id
_entity.type
_entity.pdbx_description
1 polymer ?
#
loop_
_entity_poly.entity_id
_entity_poly.type
_entity_poly.pdbx_seq_one_letter_code
_entity_poly.pdbx_strand_id
1 'polypeptide(L)'
;MSIVSFDHANNIGDRFLDMLRRHGINPGISSKLENELLSLTALIEIWKNPSLIENEQYKLNILRSAAGLYDLGAKILTVEPLQDFSTFLPHLRLIEEIKYDYASLGQNVASGPSDDTARKIAELYIGCLAVHVGIDVQLDSPTNAKGDNPDVMFTVKKDDSEESSQRWALAIKTISTTQGQTIFERIREGALQIDDPKCSADRGMVIINAKSALDHDALWNGNYNDLSEGIAALKAQLDNLAEQADLNRPQQEWDDIFVDKVVRPIIFMGQTLITLPTPLSKKTLTILRLFSIYCANGKEDETGCGLAFCMNEFMQRIQGGIPGGDGFLPS
;
A
#
# COMPACT_ATOMS: atom_id res chain seq x y z
N MET A 1 -19.41 -1.21 -0.68
CA MET A 1 -18.40 -0.68 -1.61
C MET A 1 -18.91 0.65 -2.15
N SER A 2 -18.24 1.74 -1.84
CA SER A 2 -18.60 3.05 -2.36
C SER A 2 -18.06 3.18 -3.79
N ILE A 3 -18.92 3.45 -4.75
CA ILE A 3 -18.51 3.88 -6.09
C ILE A 3 -18.15 5.35 -5.96
N VAL A 4 -16.87 5.68 -5.97
CA VAL A 4 -16.42 7.07 -5.99
C VAL A 4 -16.57 7.57 -7.43
N SER A 5 -17.30 8.66 -7.62
CA SER A 5 -17.39 9.28 -8.93
C SER A 5 -16.05 9.93 -9.30
N PHE A 6 -15.76 10.05 -10.58
CA PHE A 6 -14.56 10.74 -11.05
C PHE A 6 -14.47 12.22 -10.62
N ASP A 7 -15.59 12.86 -10.31
CA ASP A 7 -15.60 14.23 -9.78
C ASP A 7 -14.92 14.29 -8.41
N HIS A 8 -14.97 13.20 -7.63
CA HIS A 8 -14.19 13.06 -6.40
C HIS A 8 -12.69 12.91 -6.65
N ALA A 9 -12.28 12.31 -7.78
CA ALA A 9 -10.86 12.14 -8.08
C ALA A 9 -10.15 13.49 -8.26
N ASN A 10 -10.76 14.45 -8.96
CA ASN A 10 -10.23 15.80 -9.07
C ASN A 10 -10.10 16.46 -7.69
N ASN A 11 -11.12 16.33 -6.85
CA ASN A 11 -11.10 16.89 -5.50
C ASN A 11 -9.95 16.32 -4.65
N ILE A 12 -9.62 15.03 -4.78
CA ILE A 12 -8.48 14.43 -4.09
C ILE A 12 -7.17 15.06 -4.56
N GLY A 13 -6.96 15.24 -5.86
CA GLY A 13 -5.76 15.87 -6.41
C GLY A 13 -5.55 17.29 -5.86
N ASP A 14 -6.59 18.12 -5.91
CA ASP A 14 -6.55 19.51 -5.43
C ASP A 14 -6.30 19.56 -3.91
N ARG A 15 -7.04 18.77 -3.12
CA ARG A 15 -6.88 18.71 -1.67
C ARG A 15 -5.49 18.19 -1.28
N PHE A 16 -4.97 17.21 -2.01
CA PHE A 16 -3.64 16.66 -1.76
C PHE A 16 -2.56 17.71 -2.07
N LEU A 17 -2.67 18.42 -3.18
CA LEU A 17 -1.76 19.51 -3.52
C LEU A 17 -1.82 20.65 -2.49
N ASP A 18 -3.00 21.04 -2.04
CA ASP A 18 -3.16 22.08 -1.02
C ASP A 18 -2.58 21.64 0.33
N MET A 19 -2.73 20.38 0.69
CA MET A 19 -2.11 19.82 1.88
C MET A 19 -0.58 19.84 1.78
N LEU A 20 0.00 19.41 0.67
CA LEU A 20 1.44 19.46 0.44
C LEU A 20 1.97 20.90 0.58
N ARG A 21 1.29 21.87 -0.02
CA ARG A 21 1.65 23.30 0.06
C ARG A 21 1.59 23.85 1.49
N ARG A 22 0.57 23.47 2.28
CA ARG A 22 0.50 23.88 3.70
C ARG A 22 1.71 23.40 4.50
N HIS A 23 2.30 22.26 4.10
CA HIS A 23 3.49 21.70 4.72
C HIS A 23 4.81 22.10 4.04
N GLY A 24 4.77 23.07 3.14
CA GLY A 24 5.96 23.62 2.44
C GLY A 24 6.54 22.70 1.38
N ILE A 25 5.75 21.73 0.90
CA ILE A 25 6.12 20.81 -0.18
C ILE A 25 5.47 21.33 -1.47
N ASN A 26 6.30 21.80 -2.40
CA ASN A 26 5.82 22.43 -3.64
C ASN A 26 6.32 21.63 -4.85
N PRO A 27 5.42 21.07 -5.68
CA PRO A 27 5.82 20.46 -6.93
C PRO A 27 6.58 21.46 -7.79
N GLY A 28 7.80 21.13 -8.15
CA GLY A 28 8.56 21.94 -9.10
C GLY A 28 7.93 21.89 -10.49
N ILE A 29 8.10 22.95 -11.28
CA ILE A 29 7.62 22.99 -12.66
C ILE A 29 8.25 21.82 -13.44
N SER A 30 7.42 21.06 -14.15
CA SER A 30 7.79 19.83 -14.88
C SER A 30 8.37 18.72 -13.99
N SER A 31 8.17 18.81 -12.67
CA SER A 31 8.52 17.72 -11.77
C SER A 31 7.66 16.47 -12.03
N LYS A 32 8.13 15.31 -11.55
CA LYS A 32 7.35 14.08 -11.65
C LYS A 32 6.02 14.19 -10.91
N LEU A 33 6.03 14.76 -9.71
CA LEU A 33 4.82 14.99 -8.91
C LEU A 33 3.82 15.91 -9.63
N GLU A 34 4.27 17.00 -10.26
CA GLU A 34 3.40 17.88 -11.04
C GLU A 34 2.74 17.10 -12.20
N ASN A 35 3.53 16.33 -12.95
CA ASN A 35 3.01 15.52 -14.07
C ASN A 35 2.00 14.46 -13.62
N GLU A 36 2.21 13.84 -12.46
CA GLU A 36 1.27 12.88 -11.89
C GLU A 36 -0.04 13.54 -11.42
N LEU A 37 0.04 14.73 -10.81
CA LEU A 37 -1.14 15.52 -10.43
C LEU A 37 -1.92 15.97 -11.69
N LEU A 38 -1.24 16.40 -12.75
CA LEU A 38 -1.87 16.69 -14.03
C LEU A 38 -2.52 15.44 -14.65
N SER A 39 -1.87 14.28 -14.56
CA SER A 39 -2.44 13.02 -15.02
C SER A 39 -3.69 12.63 -14.23
N LEU A 40 -3.72 12.91 -12.93
CA LEU A 40 -4.89 12.69 -12.09
C LEU A 40 -6.06 13.58 -12.52
N THR A 41 -5.81 14.84 -12.84
CA THR A 41 -6.81 15.76 -13.38
C THR A 41 -7.30 15.31 -14.76
N ALA A 42 -6.39 14.87 -15.62
CA ALA A 42 -6.72 14.39 -16.98
C ALA A 42 -7.40 13.01 -17.00
N LEU A 43 -7.34 12.24 -15.91
CA LEU A 43 -7.87 10.87 -15.82
C LEU A 43 -9.31 10.77 -16.33
N ILE A 44 -10.15 11.73 -15.94
CA ILE A 44 -11.58 11.76 -16.32
C ILE A 44 -11.73 12.00 -17.82
N GLU A 45 -10.97 12.94 -18.38
CA GLU A 45 -11.05 13.27 -19.79
C GLU A 45 -10.56 12.12 -20.67
N ILE A 46 -9.44 11.52 -20.29
CA ILE A 46 -8.87 10.35 -20.96
C ILE A 46 -9.83 9.17 -20.93
N TRP A 47 -10.49 8.95 -19.80
CA TRP A 47 -11.45 7.86 -19.66
C TRP A 47 -12.74 8.08 -20.43
N LYS A 48 -13.28 9.31 -20.43
CA LYS A 48 -14.48 9.69 -21.19
C LYS A 48 -14.23 9.73 -22.71
N ASN A 49 -13.03 10.10 -23.12
CA ASN A 49 -12.64 10.29 -24.51
C ASN A 49 -11.35 9.51 -24.84
N PRO A 50 -11.41 8.18 -24.94
CA PRO A 50 -10.22 7.33 -25.12
C PRO A 50 -9.40 7.67 -26.37
N SER A 51 -10.02 8.31 -27.38
CA SER A 51 -9.34 8.75 -28.60
C SER A 51 -8.38 9.92 -28.45
N LEU A 52 -8.37 10.59 -27.29
CA LEU A 52 -7.41 11.67 -27.01
C LEU A 52 -5.95 11.17 -26.98
N ILE A 53 -5.75 9.88 -26.73
CA ILE A 53 -4.43 9.26 -26.72
C ILE A 53 -4.49 8.02 -27.62
N GLU A 54 -3.78 8.06 -28.74
CA GLU A 54 -3.75 6.97 -29.72
C GLU A 54 -2.95 5.75 -29.22
N ASN A 55 -1.88 6.00 -28.44
CA ASN A 55 -1.05 4.92 -27.90
C ASN A 55 -1.69 4.31 -26.65
N GLU A 56 -2.25 3.11 -26.79
CA GLU A 56 -2.97 2.39 -25.72
C GLU A 56 -2.07 2.09 -24.51
N GLN A 57 -0.80 1.74 -24.71
CA GLN A 57 0.13 1.49 -23.62
C GLN A 57 0.46 2.77 -22.84
N TYR A 58 0.65 3.87 -23.55
CA TYR A 58 0.89 5.17 -22.90
C TYR A 58 -0.34 5.61 -22.11
N LYS A 59 -1.54 5.44 -22.67
CA LYS A 59 -2.80 5.71 -21.99
C LYS A 59 -2.94 4.87 -20.71
N LEU A 60 -2.67 3.57 -20.79
CA LEU A 60 -2.75 2.67 -19.63
C LEU A 60 -1.76 3.08 -18.52
N ASN A 61 -0.55 3.49 -18.89
CA ASN A 61 0.43 3.97 -17.92
C ASN A 61 -0.05 5.24 -17.19
N ILE A 62 -0.66 6.18 -17.91
CA ILE A 62 -1.26 7.38 -17.30
C ILE A 62 -2.39 6.98 -16.35
N LEU A 63 -3.29 6.09 -16.77
CA LEU A 63 -4.39 5.61 -15.93
C LEU A 63 -3.88 4.94 -14.64
N ARG A 64 -2.85 4.11 -14.74
CA ARG A 64 -2.22 3.43 -13.59
C ARG A 64 -1.53 4.41 -12.64
N SER A 65 -0.82 5.40 -13.19
CA SER A 65 -0.16 6.44 -12.40
C SER A 65 -1.17 7.31 -11.67
N ALA A 66 -2.17 7.82 -12.38
CA ALA A 66 -3.22 8.64 -11.81
C ALA A 66 -4.05 7.90 -10.73
N ALA A 67 -4.42 6.64 -10.99
CA ALA A 67 -5.16 5.83 -10.03
C ALA A 67 -4.34 5.55 -8.76
N GLY A 68 -3.05 5.30 -8.90
CA GLY A 68 -2.15 5.09 -7.77
C GLY A 68 -1.97 6.34 -6.92
N LEU A 69 -1.77 7.50 -7.56
CA LEU A 69 -1.65 8.79 -6.86
C LEU A 69 -2.96 9.15 -6.14
N TYR A 70 -4.10 8.91 -6.80
CA TYR A 70 -5.41 9.08 -6.19
C TYR A 70 -5.54 8.26 -4.90
N ASP A 71 -5.19 6.97 -4.96
CA ASP A 71 -5.28 6.08 -3.80
C ASP A 71 -4.35 6.50 -2.66
N LEU A 72 -3.10 6.83 -2.98
CA LEU A 72 -2.12 7.32 -2.02
C LEU A 72 -2.58 8.65 -1.38
N GLY A 73 -2.98 9.62 -2.19
CA GLY A 73 -3.46 10.92 -1.73
C GLY A 73 -4.68 10.81 -0.82
N ALA A 74 -5.63 9.92 -1.16
CA ALA A 74 -6.79 9.66 -0.32
C ALA A 74 -6.39 9.15 1.08
N LYS A 75 -5.40 8.25 1.19
CA LYS A 75 -4.90 7.74 2.49
C LYS A 75 -4.20 8.84 3.27
N ILE A 76 -3.30 9.57 2.65
CA ILE A 76 -2.52 10.64 3.32
C ILE A 76 -3.45 11.73 3.87
N LEU A 77 -4.46 12.14 3.12
CA LEU A 77 -5.44 13.16 3.54
C LEU A 77 -6.22 12.77 4.80
N THR A 78 -6.30 11.48 5.16
CA THR A 78 -6.99 11.05 6.37
C THR A 78 -6.15 11.19 7.63
N VAL A 79 -4.83 11.30 7.49
CA VAL A 79 -3.91 11.29 8.63
C VAL A 79 -3.75 12.67 9.25
N GLU A 80 -3.69 13.73 8.43
CA GLU A 80 -3.45 15.10 8.88
C GLU A 80 -4.35 15.53 10.07
N PRO A 81 -5.66 15.22 10.08
CA PRO A 81 -6.54 15.60 11.17
C PRO A 81 -6.53 14.65 12.38
N LEU A 82 -5.89 13.48 12.30
CA LEU A 82 -6.02 12.43 13.32
C LEU A 82 -4.86 12.38 14.31
N GLN A 83 -3.67 12.81 13.90
CA GLN A 83 -2.48 12.79 14.77
C GLN A 83 -1.46 13.87 14.41
N ASP A 84 -0.36 13.96 15.18
CA ASP A 84 0.79 14.78 14.82
C ASP A 84 1.36 14.34 13.47
N PHE A 85 1.12 15.15 12.46
CA PHE A 85 1.51 14.89 11.08
C PHE A 85 3.02 15.06 10.85
N SER A 86 3.75 15.61 11.80
CA SER A 86 5.20 15.85 11.69
C SER A 86 5.99 14.57 11.43
N THR A 87 5.52 13.42 11.93
CA THR A 87 6.16 12.10 11.74
C THR A 87 6.07 11.60 10.29
N PHE A 88 5.12 12.12 9.51
CA PHE A 88 4.91 11.76 8.11
C PHE A 88 5.64 12.69 7.13
N LEU A 89 5.99 13.91 7.58
CA LEU A 89 6.61 14.92 6.72
C LEU A 89 7.93 14.50 6.07
N PRO A 90 8.84 13.76 6.73
CA PRO A 90 10.07 13.31 6.08
C PRO A 90 9.81 12.43 4.86
N HIS A 91 8.83 11.51 4.93
CA HIS A 91 8.42 10.67 3.81
C HIS A 91 7.69 11.47 2.72
N LEU A 92 6.85 12.44 3.09
CA LEU A 92 6.16 13.31 2.14
C LEU A 92 7.13 14.18 1.35
N ARG A 93 8.19 14.66 1.97
CA ARG A 93 9.23 15.45 1.27
C ARG A 93 9.95 14.65 0.20
N LEU A 94 10.07 13.33 0.37
CA LEU A 94 10.63 12.49 -0.69
C LEU A 94 9.80 12.54 -1.98
N ILE A 95 8.49 12.78 -1.88
CA ILE A 95 7.60 12.89 -3.06
C ILE A 95 8.00 14.08 -3.95
N GLU A 96 8.54 15.15 -3.37
CA GLU A 96 9.03 16.31 -4.13
C GLU A 96 10.26 16.00 -4.99
N GLU A 97 11.12 15.10 -4.52
CA GLU A 97 12.40 14.74 -5.15
C GLU A 97 12.31 13.58 -6.14
N ILE A 98 11.14 12.97 -6.27
CA ILE A 98 10.94 11.74 -7.02
C ILE A 98 11.16 11.92 -8.52
N LYS A 99 11.86 10.93 -9.10
CA LYS A 99 12.15 10.83 -10.53
C LYS A 99 11.33 9.78 -11.27
N TYR A 100 10.63 8.89 -10.56
CA TYR A 100 9.93 7.72 -11.10
C TYR A 100 8.46 7.65 -10.66
N ASP A 101 7.66 6.80 -11.30
CA ASP A 101 6.23 6.61 -11.01
C ASP A 101 6.01 5.77 -9.71
N TYR A 102 6.31 6.33 -8.57
CA TYR A 102 6.28 5.67 -7.26
C TYR A 102 4.88 5.19 -6.84
N ALA A 103 3.84 5.91 -7.20
CA ALA A 103 2.46 5.56 -6.87
C ALA A 103 1.80 4.65 -7.92
N SER A 104 2.34 4.54 -9.12
CA SER A 104 1.73 3.80 -10.23
C SER A 104 1.31 2.37 -9.84
N LEU A 105 0.12 1.99 -10.30
CA LEU A 105 -0.43 0.64 -10.18
C LEU A 105 -0.02 -0.23 -11.38
N GLY A 106 1.25 -0.19 -11.75
CA GLY A 106 1.84 -0.95 -12.83
C GLY A 106 3.13 -1.61 -12.41
N GLN A 107 3.63 -2.53 -13.23
CA GLN A 107 4.98 -3.03 -13.08
C GLN A 107 5.96 -1.87 -13.32
N ASN A 108 6.72 -1.53 -12.31
CA ASN A 108 7.92 -0.76 -12.52
C ASN A 108 8.96 -1.69 -13.12
N VAL A 109 8.96 -1.84 -14.43
CA VAL A 109 10.07 -2.45 -15.15
C VAL A 109 11.21 -1.43 -15.11
N ALA A 110 11.76 -1.25 -13.92
CA ALA A 110 12.92 -0.41 -13.76
C ALA A 110 14.13 -1.17 -14.25
N SER A 111 14.53 -0.87 -15.46
CA SER A 111 15.90 -1.06 -15.93
C SER A 111 16.86 -0.04 -15.30
N GLY A 112 16.61 0.37 -14.06
CA GLY A 112 17.35 1.37 -13.32
C GLY A 112 17.74 0.92 -11.90
N PRO A 113 18.63 1.66 -11.21
CA PRO A 113 18.95 1.37 -9.82
C PRO A 113 17.69 1.36 -8.97
N SER A 114 17.66 0.46 -7.99
CA SER A 114 16.52 0.32 -7.08
C SER A 114 16.17 1.68 -6.48
N ASP A 115 14.98 2.18 -6.78
CA ASP A 115 14.52 3.44 -6.23
C ASP A 115 14.07 3.22 -4.78
N ASP A 116 14.94 3.56 -3.84
CA ASP A 116 14.63 3.52 -2.41
C ASP A 116 13.40 4.36 -2.07
N THR A 117 13.11 5.38 -2.88
CA THR A 117 11.96 6.25 -2.70
C THR A 117 10.64 5.49 -2.86
N ALA A 118 10.52 4.59 -3.83
CA ALA A 118 9.32 3.77 -4.01
C ALA A 118 9.04 2.86 -2.79
N ARG A 119 10.10 2.37 -2.13
CA ARG A 119 9.97 1.62 -0.87
C ARG A 119 9.45 2.53 0.24
N LYS A 120 10.01 3.73 0.40
CA LYS A 120 9.59 4.69 1.41
C LYS A 120 8.16 5.18 1.22
N ILE A 121 7.64 5.20 0.00
CA ILE A 121 6.23 5.48 -0.27
C ILE A 121 5.32 4.32 0.18
N ALA A 122 5.77 3.08 0.09
CA ALA A 122 5.03 1.96 0.66
C ALA A 122 4.96 2.03 2.19
N GLU A 123 6.06 2.44 2.85
CA GLU A 123 6.09 2.70 4.29
C GLU A 123 5.09 3.80 4.69
N LEU A 124 5.08 4.92 3.95
CA LEU A 124 4.12 6.00 4.12
C LEU A 124 2.68 5.50 3.98
N TYR A 125 2.38 4.71 2.94
CA TYR A 125 1.06 4.16 2.71
C TYR A 125 0.58 3.27 3.87
N ILE A 126 1.44 2.36 4.33
CA ILE A 126 1.15 1.48 5.47
C ILE A 126 1.03 2.28 6.76
N GLY A 127 1.88 3.28 6.98
CA GLY A 127 1.79 4.20 8.12
C GLY A 127 0.44 4.92 8.16
N CYS A 128 -0.07 5.37 7.01
CA CYS A 128 -1.41 5.96 6.93
C CYS A 128 -2.52 4.98 7.33
N LEU A 129 -2.40 3.68 7.00
CA LEU A 129 -3.36 2.68 7.44
C LEU A 129 -3.24 2.40 8.94
N ALA A 130 -2.01 2.38 9.48
CA ALA A 130 -1.76 2.14 10.90
C ALA A 130 -2.43 3.17 11.82
N VAL A 131 -2.58 4.43 11.37
CA VAL A 131 -3.29 5.50 12.13
C VAL A 131 -4.75 5.14 12.41
N HIS A 132 -5.35 4.28 11.61
CA HIS A 132 -6.76 3.87 11.79
C HIS A 132 -6.93 2.64 12.69
N VAL A 133 -5.85 1.95 13.03
CA VAL A 133 -5.88 0.72 13.86
C VAL A 133 -5.10 0.86 15.15
N GLY A 134 -4.37 1.96 15.32
CA GLY A 134 -3.58 2.23 16.53
C GLY A 134 -3.35 3.71 16.76
N ILE A 135 -2.60 4.02 17.80
CA ILE A 135 -2.20 5.38 18.18
C ILE A 135 -0.66 5.49 18.21
N ASP A 136 -0.15 6.71 18.33
CA ASP A 136 1.30 6.99 18.39
C ASP A 136 2.07 6.36 17.22
N VAL A 137 1.52 6.51 16.01
CA VAL A 137 2.13 5.96 14.81
C VAL A 137 3.41 6.75 14.49
N GLN A 138 4.50 6.02 14.32
CA GLN A 138 5.82 6.54 13.99
C GLN A 138 6.35 5.82 12.76
N LEU A 139 6.92 6.57 11.82
CA LEU A 139 7.66 6.03 10.68
C LEU A 139 9.16 6.18 10.95
N ASP A 140 9.95 5.18 10.55
CA ASP A 140 11.41 5.30 10.59
C ASP A 140 11.88 6.43 9.68
N SER A 141 13.01 7.03 10.00
CA SER A 141 13.55 8.10 9.15
C SER A 141 13.88 7.57 7.76
N PRO A 142 13.38 8.20 6.67
CA PRO A 142 13.67 7.73 5.32
C PRO A 142 15.16 7.84 4.96
N THR A 143 15.93 8.62 5.72
CA THR A 143 17.39 8.76 5.56
C THR A 143 18.18 7.73 6.38
N ASN A 144 17.50 6.87 7.15
CA ASN A 144 18.16 5.79 7.88
C ASN A 144 18.60 4.68 6.92
N ALA A 145 19.84 4.78 6.46
CA ALA A 145 20.41 3.85 5.47
C ALA A 145 20.72 2.45 6.07
N LYS A 146 20.69 2.29 7.40
CA LYS A 146 21.13 1.04 8.03
C LYS A 146 20.04 -0.04 8.02
N GLY A 147 18.76 0.34 7.92
CA GLY A 147 17.65 -0.61 7.86
C GLY A 147 17.53 -1.51 9.11
N ASP A 148 18.04 -1.04 10.25
CA ASP A 148 18.06 -1.76 11.52
C ASP A 148 16.82 -1.48 12.39
N ASN A 149 15.93 -0.57 11.96
CA ASN A 149 14.66 -0.30 12.63
C ASN A 149 13.47 -0.78 11.79
N PRO A 150 12.35 -1.17 12.43
CA PRO A 150 11.09 -1.40 11.72
C PRO A 150 10.59 -0.11 11.06
N ASP A 151 9.93 -0.25 9.92
CA ASP A 151 9.53 0.88 9.09
C ASP A 151 8.38 1.68 9.69
N VAL A 152 7.44 1.00 10.38
CA VAL A 152 6.30 1.62 11.07
C VAL A 152 6.15 1.03 12.47
N MET A 153 5.96 1.89 13.47
CA MET A 153 5.62 1.49 14.83
C MET A 153 4.36 2.20 15.30
N PHE A 154 3.52 1.53 16.09
CA PHE A 154 2.30 2.09 16.64
C PHE A 154 1.88 1.32 17.90
N THR A 155 0.96 1.89 18.68
CA THR A 155 0.44 1.30 19.90
C THR A 155 -0.99 0.83 19.70
N VAL A 156 -1.27 -0.42 20.04
CA VAL A 156 -2.61 -1.00 20.06
C VAL A 156 -3.10 -1.07 21.50
N LYS A 157 -4.25 -0.49 21.78
CA LYS A 157 -4.92 -0.61 23.09
C LYS A 157 -5.80 -1.86 23.08
N LYS A 158 -5.66 -2.73 24.05
CA LYS A 158 -6.52 -3.91 24.21
C LYS A 158 -7.84 -3.59 24.91
N ASP A 159 -7.78 -2.62 25.85
CA ASP A 159 -8.91 -2.13 26.63
C ASP A 159 -8.71 -0.64 26.90
N ASP A 160 -9.67 0.02 27.55
CA ASP A 160 -9.56 1.43 27.95
C ASP A 160 -8.50 1.70 29.02
N SER A 161 -7.81 0.68 29.53
CA SER A 161 -6.72 0.81 30.49
C SER A 161 -5.37 0.97 29.77
N GLU A 162 -4.54 1.92 30.22
CA GLU A 162 -3.19 2.11 29.68
C GLU A 162 -2.27 0.90 29.93
N GLU A 163 -2.56 0.09 30.96
CA GLU A 163 -1.77 -1.09 31.33
C GLU A 163 -1.88 -2.24 30.32
N SER A 164 -2.86 -2.22 29.40
CA SER A 164 -3.08 -3.27 28.40
C SER A 164 -2.62 -2.92 26.99
N SER A 165 -1.87 -1.82 26.83
CA SER A 165 -1.36 -1.41 25.54
C SER A 165 -0.18 -2.27 25.08
N GLN A 166 -0.11 -2.57 23.77
CA GLN A 166 1.01 -3.24 23.13
C GLN A 166 1.62 -2.39 22.03
N ARG A 167 2.94 -2.28 22.03
CA ARG A 167 3.70 -1.63 20.95
C ARG A 167 3.92 -2.62 19.82
N TRP A 168 3.47 -2.26 18.61
CA TRP A 168 3.59 -3.07 17.41
C TRP A 168 4.58 -2.46 16.43
N ALA A 169 5.28 -3.34 15.71
CA ALA A 169 6.18 -3.00 14.61
C ALA A 169 5.71 -3.63 13.31
N LEU A 170 5.83 -2.90 12.20
CA LEU A 170 5.67 -3.43 10.85
C LEU A 170 6.98 -3.23 10.09
N ALA A 171 7.55 -4.33 9.60
CA ALA A 171 8.68 -4.30 8.69
C ALA A 171 8.18 -4.51 7.26
N ILE A 172 8.40 -3.53 6.39
CA ILE A 172 7.85 -3.50 5.04
C ILE A 172 8.95 -3.80 4.04
N LYS A 173 8.79 -4.86 3.26
CA LYS A 173 9.75 -5.27 2.23
C LYS A 173 9.10 -5.25 0.87
N THR A 174 9.67 -4.50 -0.06
CA THR A 174 9.19 -4.45 -1.45
C THR A 174 9.89 -5.51 -2.27
N ILE A 175 9.11 -6.25 -3.07
CA ILE A 175 9.59 -7.24 -4.03
C ILE A 175 9.18 -6.87 -5.45
N SER A 176 10.05 -7.21 -6.42
CA SER A 176 9.79 -7.07 -7.87
C SER A 176 10.00 -8.39 -8.61
N THR A 177 10.06 -9.50 -7.88
CA THR A 177 10.34 -10.83 -8.41
C THR A 177 9.36 -11.85 -7.85
N THR A 178 9.15 -12.93 -8.59
CA THR A 178 8.37 -14.10 -8.17
C THR A 178 9.25 -15.25 -7.65
N GLN A 179 10.57 -15.00 -7.51
CA GLN A 179 11.52 -16.02 -7.04
C GLN A 179 11.33 -16.28 -5.54
N GLY A 180 10.91 -17.47 -5.17
CA GLY A 180 10.56 -17.84 -3.81
C GLY A 180 11.69 -17.64 -2.80
N GLN A 181 12.95 -17.96 -3.17
CA GLN A 181 14.09 -17.74 -2.29
C GLN A 181 14.27 -16.24 -1.95
N THR A 182 14.17 -15.37 -2.95
CA THR A 182 14.28 -13.92 -2.72
C THR A 182 13.14 -13.39 -1.85
N ILE A 183 11.91 -13.87 -2.06
CA ILE A 183 10.76 -13.50 -1.24
C ILE A 183 10.99 -13.90 0.22
N PHE A 184 11.43 -15.12 0.45
CA PHE A 184 11.71 -15.62 1.80
C PHE A 184 12.84 -14.81 2.49
N GLU A 185 13.93 -14.52 1.78
CA GLU A 185 15.01 -13.69 2.31
C GLU A 185 14.51 -12.31 2.74
N ARG A 186 13.60 -11.68 1.96
CA ARG A 186 12.97 -10.42 2.34
C ARG A 186 12.09 -10.55 3.58
N ILE A 187 11.36 -11.66 3.72
CA ILE A 187 10.59 -11.94 4.94
C ILE A 187 11.53 -12.04 6.15
N ARG A 188 12.62 -12.81 6.01
CA ARG A 188 13.62 -12.99 7.07
C ARG A 188 14.32 -11.67 7.44
N GLU A 189 14.68 -10.84 6.46
CA GLU A 189 15.22 -9.50 6.71
C GLU A 189 14.24 -8.62 7.51
N GLY A 190 12.94 -8.66 7.18
CA GLY A 190 11.92 -7.94 7.94
C GLY A 190 11.77 -8.46 9.36
N ALA A 191 11.81 -9.76 9.55
CA ALA A 191 11.77 -10.37 10.87
C ALA A 191 12.96 -9.94 11.74
N LEU A 192 14.17 -9.97 11.19
CA LEU A 192 15.38 -9.53 11.90
C LEU A 192 15.34 -8.06 12.33
N GLN A 193 14.66 -7.18 11.59
CA GLN A 193 14.46 -5.80 12.01
C GLN A 193 13.53 -5.69 13.22
N ILE A 194 12.49 -6.51 13.27
CA ILE A 194 11.54 -6.53 14.39
C ILE A 194 12.19 -7.12 15.64
N ASP A 195 12.97 -8.18 15.49
CA ASP A 195 13.63 -8.89 16.57
C ASP A 195 14.93 -8.20 17.04
N ASP A 196 15.37 -7.13 16.35
CA ASP A 196 16.55 -6.37 16.80
C ASP A 196 16.34 -5.89 18.24
N PRO A 197 17.35 -6.07 19.13
CA PRO A 197 17.26 -5.62 20.51
C PRO A 197 16.98 -4.12 20.69
N LYS A 198 17.29 -3.30 19.68
CA LYS A 198 16.97 -1.87 19.68
C LYS A 198 15.51 -1.58 19.34
N CYS A 199 14.81 -2.50 18.73
CA CYS A 199 13.40 -2.36 18.45
C CYS A 199 12.60 -2.38 19.76
N SER A 200 11.92 -1.28 20.05
CA SER A 200 11.12 -1.11 21.28
C SER A 200 9.72 -1.72 21.18
N ALA A 201 9.40 -2.40 20.10
CA ALA A 201 8.12 -3.07 19.97
C ALA A 201 8.05 -4.37 20.79
N ASP A 202 6.86 -4.68 21.29
CA ASP A 202 6.56 -5.95 21.96
C ASP A 202 6.29 -7.06 20.95
N ARG A 203 5.70 -6.72 19.81
CA ARG A 203 5.33 -7.62 18.72
C ARG A 203 5.44 -6.93 17.36
N GLY A 204 5.49 -7.72 16.30
CA GLY A 204 5.47 -7.16 14.97
C GLY A 204 5.15 -8.16 13.87
N MET A 205 4.84 -7.64 12.69
CA MET A 205 4.52 -8.41 11.49
C MET A 205 5.35 -7.94 10.30
N VAL A 206 5.63 -8.87 9.39
CA VAL A 206 6.28 -8.56 8.13
C VAL A 206 5.22 -8.33 7.05
N ILE A 207 5.35 -7.23 6.32
CA ILE A 207 4.51 -6.90 5.17
C ILE A 207 5.37 -6.94 3.91
N ILE A 208 4.97 -7.76 2.96
CA ILE A 208 5.57 -7.85 1.64
C ILE A 208 4.74 -6.98 0.68
N ASN A 209 5.29 -5.81 0.29
CA ASN A 209 4.72 -5.02 -0.78
C ASN A 209 5.03 -5.70 -2.11
N ALA A 210 4.06 -6.45 -2.63
CA ALA A 210 4.17 -7.25 -3.84
C ALA A 210 3.73 -6.50 -5.11
N LYS A 211 3.36 -5.21 -5.02
CA LYS A 211 2.83 -4.44 -6.15
C LYS A 211 3.66 -4.59 -7.42
N SER A 212 4.99 -4.50 -7.33
CA SER A 212 5.87 -4.58 -8.49
C SER A 212 6.13 -6.01 -8.99
N ALA A 213 5.70 -7.04 -8.26
CA ALA A 213 5.82 -8.45 -8.65
C ALA A 213 4.54 -9.01 -9.31
N LEU A 214 3.45 -8.24 -9.31
CA LEU A 214 2.18 -8.66 -9.92
C LEU A 214 2.24 -8.57 -11.45
N ASP A 215 1.56 -9.49 -12.13
CA ASP A 215 1.26 -9.37 -13.55
C ASP A 215 0.05 -8.45 -13.76
N HIS A 216 0.33 -7.14 -13.80
CA HIS A 216 -0.70 -6.12 -13.99
C HIS A 216 -1.38 -6.18 -15.35
N ASP A 217 -0.71 -6.69 -16.37
CA ASP A 217 -1.28 -6.78 -17.71
C ASP A 217 -2.26 -7.95 -17.80
N ALA A 218 -1.95 -9.09 -17.18
CA ALA A 218 -2.90 -10.18 -17.03
C ALA A 218 -4.15 -9.74 -16.24
N LEU A 219 -3.96 -9.01 -15.13
CA LEU A 219 -5.06 -8.47 -14.34
C LEU A 219 -5.89 -7.44 -15.10
N TRP A 220 -5.27 -6.54 -15.88
CA TRP A 220 -5.97 -5.57 -16.71
C TRP A 220 -6.79 -6.20 -17.83
N ASN A 221 -6.25 -7.21 -18.48
CA ASN A 221 -6.88 -7.90 -19.60
C ASN A 221 -7.89 -8.98 -19.18
N GLY A 222 -8.03 -9.21 -17.88
CA GLY A 222 -9.01 -10.16 -17.34
C GLY A 222 -10.45 -9.73 -17.66
N ASN A 223 -11.30 -10.70 -17.94
CA ASN A 223 -12.73 -10.50 -18.12
C ASN A 223 -13.46 -10.85 -16.82
N TYR A 224 -13.72 -9.85 -16.02
CA TYR A 224 -14.39 -10.01 -14.73
C TYR A 224 -15.87 -9.62 -14.86
N ASN A 225 -16.76 -10.45 -14.35
CA ASN A 225 -18.20 -10.16 -14.30
C ASN A 225 -18.53 -9.18 -13.16
N ASP A 226 -17.77 -9.26 -12.08
CA ASP A 226 -17.94 -8.42 -10.89
C ASP A 226 -16.61 -8.21 -10.16
N LEU A 227 -16.67 -7.49 -9.05
CA LEU A 227 -15.52 -7.18 -8.22
C LEU A 227 -14.95 -8.42 -7.54
N SER A 228 -15.77 -9.39 -7.15
CA SER A 228 -15.29 -10.57 -6.41
C SER A 228 -14.36 -11.42 -7.27
N GLU A 229 -14.64 -11.53 -8.58
CA GLU A 229 -13.75 -12.20 -9.52
C GLU A 229 -12.41 -11.46 -9.68
N GLY A 230 -12.46 -10.12 -9.76
CA GLY A 230 -11.23 -9.31 -9.79
C GLY A 230 -10.38 -9.47 -8.52
N ILE A 231 -11.02 -9.44 -7.35
CA ILE A 231 -10.34 -9.66 -6.06
C ILE A 231 -9.76 -11.09 -6.01
N ALA A 232 -10.50 -12.09 -6.47
CA ALA A 232 -10.02 -13.48 -6.51
C ALA A 232 -8.79 -13.62 -7.41
N ALA A 233 -8.76 -12.94 -8.57
CA ALA A 233 -7.61 -12.95 -9.46
C ALA A 233 -6.36 -12.29 -8.82
N LEU A 234 -6.53 -11.14 -8.15
CA LEU A 234 -5.45 -10.50 -7.40
C LEU A 234 -4.97 -11.40 -6.27
N LYS A 235 -5.91 -11.97 -5.49
CA LYS A 235 -5.59 -12.89 -4.41
C LYS A 235 -4.78 -14.09 -4.89
N ALA A 236 -5.17 -14.69 -6.02
CA ALA A 236 -4.46 -15.84 -6.57
C ALA A 236 -3.00 -15.51 -6.91
N GLN A 237 -2.71 -14.30 -7.41
CA GLN A 237 -1.32 -13.90 -7.63
C GLN A 237 -0.55 -13.71 -6.32
N LEU A 238 -1.16 -13.11 -5.29
CA LEU A 238 -0.52 -12.93 -3.98
C LEU A 238 -0.29 -14.27 -3.28
N ASP A 239 -1.27 -15.16 -3.31
CA ASP A 239 -1.15 -16.51 -2.74
C ASP A 239 -0.03 -17.30 -3.44
N ASN A 240 0.07 -17.20 -4.77
CA ASN A 240 1.15 -17.84 -5.51
C ASN A 240 2.54 -17.33 -5.07
N LEU A 241 2.70 -16.02 -4.77
CA LEU A 241 3.96 -15.50 -4.25
C LEU A 241 4.31 -16.09 -2.89
N ALA A 242 3.32 -16.27 -2.01
CA ALA A 242 3.49 -16.92 -0.71
C ALA A 242 3.85 -18.41 -0.88
N GLU A 243 3.16 -19.12 -1.77
CA GLU A 243 3.44 -20.52 -2.10
C GLU A 243 4.84 -20.70 -2.69
N GLN A 244 5.30 -19.78 -3.55
CA GLN A 244 6.67 -19.82 -4.07
C GLN A 244 7.72 -19.63 -2.96
N ALA A 245 7.45 -18.77 -1.98
CA ALA A 245 8.35 -18.60 -0.84
C ALA A 245 8.43 -19.87 0.04
N ASP A 246 7.36 -20.65 0.09
CA ASP A 246 7.26 -21.88 0.87
C ASP A 246 7.75 -23.13 0.12
N LEU A 247 7.80 -23.07 -1.19
CA LEU A 247 8.08 -24.25 -2.03
C LEU A 247 9.40 -24.94 -1.65
N ASN A 248 9.28 -26.22 -1.25
CA ASN A 248 10.40 -27.07 -0.79
C ASN A 248 11.16 -26.52 0.44
N ARG A 249 10.56 -25.66 1.23
CA ARG A 249 11.19 -25.08 2.42
C ARG A 249 10.86 -25.92 3.66
N PRO A 250 11.89 -26.29 4.45
CA PRO A 250 11.66 -26.96 5.73
C PRO A 250 10.86 -26.07 6.70
N GLN A 251 9.91 -26.65 7.43
CA GLN A 251 9.12 -25.92 8.44
C GLN A 251 10.01 -25.22 9.47
N GLN A 252 11.15 -25.80 9.82
CA GLN A 252 12.10 -25.23 10.78
C GLN A 252 12.59 -23.83 10.35
N GLU A 253 12.81 -23.58 9.04
CA GLU A 253 13.23 -22.28 8.55
C GLU A 253 12.15 -21.21 8.78
N TRP A 254 10.86 -21.60 8.72
CA TRP A 254 9.75 -20.73 9.06
C TRP A 254 9.66 -20.51 10.57
N ASP A 255 9.81 -21.56 11.35
CA ASP A 255 9.71 -21.47 12.82
C ASP A 255 10.84 -20.60 13.39
N ASP A 256 12.03 -20.61 12.77
CA ASP A 256 13.16 -19.74 13.13
C ASP A 256 12.87 -18.24 12.92
N ILE A 257 11.86 -17.89 12.09
CA ILE A 257 11.42 -16.49 11.89
C ILE A 257 10.52 -16.01 13.03
N PHE A 258 9.72 -16.91 13.64
CA PHE A 258 8.68 -16.56 14.60
C PHE A 258 9.06 -16.93 16.04
N VAL A 259 10.30 -16.67 16.42
CA VAL A 259 10.84 -17.09 17.74
C VAL A 259 10.60 -16.05 18.82
N ASP A 260 10.71 -14.75 18.52
CA ASP A 260 10.70 -13.70 19.53
C ASP A 260 9.49 -12.76 19.37
N LYS A 261 9.68 -11.59 18.79
CA LYS A 261 8.63 -10.55 18.64
C LYS A 261 7.80 -10.71 17.39
N VAL A 262 8.36 -11.36 16.36
CA VAL A 262 7.67 -11.57 15.09
C VAL A 262 6.53 -12.54 15.24
N VAL A 263 5.34 -12.14 14.82
CA VAL A 263 4.15 -12.99 14.87
C VAL A 263 3.56 -13.23 13.48
N ARG A 264 2.84 -14.34 13.34
CA ARG A 264 2.00 -14.61 12.17
C ARG A 264 0.75 -13.72 12.20
N PRO A 265 0.21 -13.27 11.07
CA PRO A 265 0.59 -13.69 9.70
C PRO A 265 1.70 -12.84 9.10
N ILE A 266 2.30 -13.33 8.01
CA ILE A 266 2.98 -12.51 7.01
C ILE A 266 1.90 -11.94 6.09
N ILE A 267 2.00 -10.66 5.76
CA ILE A 267 1.02 -9.97 4.92
C ILE A 267 1.62 -9.75 3.53
N PHE A 268 0.94 -10.21 2.49
CA PHE A 268 1.26 -9.86 1.10
C PHE A 268 0.31 -8.77 0.63
N MET A 269 0.84 -7.58 0.37
CA MET A 269 0.06 -6.43 -0.11
C MET A 269 0.12 -6.33 -1.63
N GLY A 270 -1.04 -6.30 -2.27
CA GLY A 270 -1.17 -6.07 -3.70
C GLY A 270 -2.13 -4.94 -4.02
N GLN A 271 -1.79 -4.17 -5.06
CA GLN A 271 -2.63 -3.11 -5.62
C GLN A 271 -2.53 -3.15 -7.14
N THR A 272 -3.67 -3.02 -7.82
CA THR A 272 -3.72 -2.99 -9.30
C THR A 272 -4.94 -2.23 -9.79
N LEU A 273 -4.95 -1.90 -11.07
CA LEU A 273 -6.07 -1.29 -11.77
C LEU A 273 -6.71 -2.32 -12.71
N ILE A 274 -8.03 -2.45 -12.64
CA ILE A 274 -8.81 -3.29 -13.55
C ILE A 274 -9.99 -2.53 -14.13
N THR A 275 -10.70 -3.15 -15.07
CA THR A 275 -12.00 -2.68 -15.56
C THR A 275 -13.10 -3.66 -15.18
N LEU A 276 -14.24 -3.12 -14.73
CA LEU A 276 -15.45 -3.90 -14.46
C LEU A 276 -16.60 -3.45 -15.36
N PRO A 277 -17.48 -4.36 -15.79
CA PRO A 277 -18.66 -4.00 -16.52
C PRO A 277 -19.65 -3.21 -15.64
N THR A 278 -20.38 -2.31 -16.26
CA THR A 278 -21.52 -1.63 -15.61
C THR A 278 -22.84 -2.09 -16.26
N PRO A 279 -24.00 -1.93 -15.58
CA PRO A 279 -25.30 -2.27 -16.16
C PRO A 279 -25.61 -1.56 -17.49
N LEU A 280 -24.94 -0.45 -17.78
CA LEU A 280 -25.11 0.34 -19.00
C LEU A 280 -24.14 -0.05 -20.12
N SER A 281 -23.57 -1.25 -20.09
CA SER A 281 -22.58 -1.75 -21.07
C SER A 281 -21.31 -0.88 -21.16
N LYS A 282 -21.05 -0.05 -20.18
CA LYS A 282 -19.82 0.72 -20.02
C LYS A 282 -18.86 -0.02 -19.10
N LYS A 283 -17.58 0.28 -19.19
CA LYS A 283 -16.57 -0.21 -18.24
C LYS A 283 -16.28 0.85 -17.19
N THR A 284 -16.06 0.43 -15.96
CA THR A 284 -15.62 1.26 -14.83
C THR A 284 -14.18 0.93 -14.49
N LEU A 285 -13.35 1.94 -14.28
CA LEU A 285 -12.03 1.77 -13.69
C LEU A 285 -12.18 1.42 -12.21
N THR A 286 -11.48 0.39 -11.77
CA THR A 286 -11.55 -0.07 -10.39
C THR A 286 -10.15 -0.36 -9.87
N ILE A 287 -9.79 0.28 -8.75
CA ILE A 287 -8.55 -0.02 -8.05
C ILE A 287 -8.82 -1.20 -7.12
N LEU A 288 -8.17 -2.31 -7.39
CA LEU A 288 -8.12 -3.43 -6.47
C LEU A 288 -6.99 -3.24 -5.47
N ARG A 289 -7.26 -3.55 -4.22
CA ARG A 289 -6.32 -3.51 -3.10
C ARG A 289 -6.58 -4.71 -2.23
N LEU A 290 -5.54 -5.39 -1.81
CA LEU A 290 -5.71 -6.59 -0.97
C LEU A 290 -4.49 -6.81 -0.07
N PHE A 291 -4.76 -7.16 1.18
CA PHE A 291 -3.86 -7.89 2.03
C PHE A 291 -4.24 -9.37 1.98
N SER A 292 -3.35 -10.21 1.43
CA SER A 292 -3.43 -11.65 1.59
C SER A 292 -2.53 -12.07 2.75
N ILE A 293 -3.06 -12.88 3.67
CA ILE A 293 -2.33 -13.33 4.85
C ILE A 293 -1.77 -14.74 4.61
N TYR A 294 -0.56 -14.99 5.11
CA TYR A 294 0.11 -16.27 5.03
C TYR A 294 0.71 -16.66 6.39
N CYS A 295 0.33 -17.80 6.91
CA CYS A 295 0.71 -18.26 8.26
C CYS A 295 1.82 -19.31 8.31
N ALA A 296 2.42 -19.66 7.18
CA ALA A 296 3.55 -20.63 7.09
C ALA A 296 3.32 -21.88 7.94
N ASN A 297 2.15 -22.51 7.80
CA ASN A 297 1.69 -23.72 8.51
C ASN A 297 1.77 -23.64 10.06
N GLY A 298 1.95 -22.45 10.62
CA GLY A 298 1.99 -22.23 12.06
C GLY A 298 0.68 -21.69 12.64
N LYS A 299 0.64 -21.60 13.97
CA LYS A 299 -0.51 -21.04 14.67
C LYS A 299 -0.60 -19.54 14.42
N GLU A 300 -1.79 -19.07 14.05
CA GLU A 300 -2.10 -17.66 13.88
C GLU A 300 -2.05 -16.90 15.21
N ASP A 301 -1.55 -15.67 15.17
CA ASP A 301 -1.73 -14.71 16.26
C ASP A 301 -3.04 -13.95 16.03
N GLU A 302 -3.97 -14.07 16.97
CA GLU A 302 -5.32 -13.49 16.82
C GLU A 302 -5.27 -11.96 16.68
N THR A 303 -4.40 -11.29 17.43
CA THR A 303 -4.24 -9.83 17.33
C THR A 303 -3.63 -9.42 16.00
N GLY A 304 -2.58 -10.14 15.56
CA GLY A 304 -1.94 -9.91 14.26
C GLY A 304 -2.91 -10.08 13.09
N CYS A 305 -3.70 -11.16 13.10
CA CYS A 305 -4.75 -11.37 12.09
C CYS A 305 -5.83 -10.29 12.14
N GLY A 306 -6.25 -9.89 13.34
CA GLY A 306 -7.21 -8.80 13.53
C GLY A 306 -6.71 -7.47 12.98
N LEU A 307 -5.44 -7.12 13.25
CA LEU A 307 -4.81 -5.91 12.72
C LEU A 307 -4.71 -5.96 11.18
N ALA A 308 -4.26 -7.09 10.62
CA ALA A 308 -4.20 -7.27 9.16
C ALA A 308 -5.56 -7.10 8.51
N PHE A 309 -6.61 -7.67 9.10
CA PHE A 309 -7.99 -7.55 8.63
C PHE A 309 -8.47 -6.10 8.70
N CYS A 310 -8.32 -5.42 9.84
CA CYS A 310 -8.73 -4.02 10.01
C CYS A 310 -7.98 -3.09 9.04
N MET A 311 -6.67 -3.25 8.88
CA MET A 311 -5.90 -2.45 7.92
C MET A 311 -6.38 -2.69 6.49
N ASN A 312 -6.68 -3.96 6.11
CA ASN A 312 -7.25 -4.27 4.80
C ASN A 312 -8.62 -3.60 4.61
N GLU A 313 -9.47 -3.59 5.63
CA GLU A 313 -10.76 -2.92 5.58
C GLU A 313 -10.61 -1.41 5.38
N PHE A 314 -9.74 -0.73 6.13
CA PHE A 314 -9.46 0.70 5.95
C PHE A 314 -8.84 0.98 4.59
N MET A 315 -7.96 0.11 4.09
CA MET A 315 -7.40 0.21 2.74
C MET A 315 -8.50 0.24 1.67
N GLN A 316 -9.60 -0.52 1.85
CA GLN A 316 -10.75 -0.53 0.95
C GLN A 316 -11.68 0.68 1.15
N ARG A 317 -11.92 1.07 2.40
CA ARG A 317 -12.92 2.09 2.76
C ARG A 317 -12.46 3.52 2.55
N ILE A 318 -11.17 3.79 2.72
CA ILE A 318 -10.62 5.15 2.54
C ILE A 318 -10.43 5.41 1.04
N GLN A 319 -11.38 6.08 0.44
CA GLN A 319 -11.35 6.45 -0.98
C GLN A 319 -11.47 7.96 -1.20
N GLY A 320 -12.23 8.67 -0.36
CA GLY A 320 -12.45 10.11 -0.46
C GLY A 320 -11.50 10.97 0.39
N GLY A 321 -10.50 10.39 1.04
CA GLY A 321 -9.61 11.11 1.96
C GLY A 321 -10.35 11.64 3.19
N ILE A 322 -11.31 10.88 3.72
CA ILE A 322 -12.10 11.19 4.91
C ILE A 322 -11.60 10.28 6.05
N PRO A 323 -11.27 10.82 7.24
CA PRO A 323 -10.88 10.01 8.39
C PRO A 323 -11.94 8.95 8.74
N GLY A 324 -11.50 7.75 9.06
CA GLY A 324 -12.39 6.63 9.36
C GLY A 324 -13.00 5.94 8.13
N GLY A 325 -12.64 6.42 6.94
CA GLY A 325 -13.15 5.91 5.67
C GLY A 325 -14.47 6.57 5.24
N ASP A 326 -14.81 6.37 3.97
CA ASP A 326 -16.05 6.88 3.37
C ASP A 326 -17.21 5.97 3.82
N GLY A 327 -17.51 5.99 5.11
CA GLY A 327 -18.45 5.08 5.73
C GLY A 327 -19.77 4.97 4.95
N PHE A 328 -20.30 3.77 4.83
CA PHE A 328 -21.70 3.60 4.57
C PHE A 328 -22.48 4.46 5.56
N LEU A 329 -22.97 5.59 5.10
CA LEU A 329 -24.14 6.16 5.71
C LEU A 329 -25.23 5.14 5.40
N PRO A 330 -25.81 4.47 6.40
CA PRO A 330 -26.98 3.66 6.15
C PRO A 330 -28.04 4.60 5.56
N SER A 331 -28.49 4.26 4.37
CA SER A 331 -29.61 4.89 3.69
C SER A 331 -30.87 4.78 4.51
#